data_11c3923c90cd2f6f5419a527d664961a
#
_entry.id   11c3923c90cd2f6f5419a527d664961a
#
_cell.length_a   1.000
_cell.length_b   1.000
_cell.length_c   1.000
_cell.angle_alpha   90.00
_cell.angle_beta   90.00
_cell.angle_gamma   90.00
#
_symmetry.space_group_name_H-M   'P 1'
#
loop_
_entity.id
_entity.type
_entity.pdbx_description
1 polymer ?
#
loop_
_entity_poly.entity_id
_entity_poly.type
_entity_poly.pdbx_seq_one_letter_code
_entity_poly.pdbx_strand_id
1 'polypeptide(L)'
;FPGRKIFFLANVFTMMLPLGAFGFVGYLFYVNIGWVGGARGLLPLIIPGLFGSAGTIFFLRTYYDSALSNEVVDAAKIDGAGTVRLFFSIALPLGKPAILAQFLFAFVGGYNSYSAQLMYLYNDKSLWNLQLALSELTGMLSEGNGYNNAKCAAAFISMLPLILLYFGMQKYFIEGINIGGGKE
;
A
#
# COMPACT_ATOMS: atom_id res chain seq x y z
N PHE A 1 -25.78 0.98 1.22
CA PHE A 1 -26.22 2.34 1.52
C PHE A 1 -26.55 3.09 0.24
N PRO A 2 -27.44 4.12 0.30
CA PRO A 2 -27.72 4.93 -0.87
C PRO A 2 -26.45 5.65 -1.37
N GLY A 3 -26.28 5.75 -2.69
CA GLY A 3 -25.09 6.39 -3.28
C GLY A 3 -23.85 5.52 -3.43
N ARG A 4 -23.83 4.26 -2.96
CA ARG A 4 -22.67 3.36 -3.06
C ARG A 4 -22.07 3.26 -4.48
N LYS A 5 -22.93 3.28 -5.50
CA LYS A 5 -22.49 3.22 -6.90
C LYS A 5 -21.75 4.50 -7.32
N ILE A 6 -22.23 5.66 -6.87
CA ILE A 6 -21.62 6.97 -7.18
C ILE A 6 -20.24 7.07 -6.52
N PHE A 7 -20.12 6.69 -5.23
CA PHE A 7 -18.82 6.67 -4.55
C PHE A 7 -17.83 5.73 -5.22
N PHE A 8 -18.28 4.56 -5.66
CA PHE A 8 -17.39 3.64 -6.35
C PHE A 8 -16.98 4.17 -7.73
N LEU A 9 -17.90 4.74 -8.49
CA LEU A 9 -17.59 5.35 -9.78
C LEU A 9 -16.60 6.50 -9.62
N ALA A 10 -16.78 7.37 -8.62
CA ALA A 10 -15.83 8.42 -8.28
C ALA A 10 -14.44 7.83 -7.94
N ASN A 11 -14.39 6.75 -7.17
CA ASN A 11 -13.14 6.05 -6.86
C ASN A 11 -12.44 5.52 -8.13
N VAL A 12 -13.20 4.88 -9.04
CA VAL A 12 -12.65 4.41 -10.33
C VAL A 12 -12.16 5.58 -11.17
N PHE A 13 -12.91 6.70 -11.20
CA PHE A 13 -12.50 7.90 -11.90
C PHE A 13 -11.15 8.44 -11.37
N THR A 14 -10.94 8.46 -10.05
CA THR A 14 -9.65 8.89 -9.47
C THR A 14 -8.48 8.01 -9.92
N MET A 15 -8.70 6.71 -10.17
CA MET A 15 -7.66 5.81 -10.68
C MET A 15 -7.25 6.14 -12.14
N MET A 16 -8.14 6.77 -12.91
CA MET A 16 -7.85 7.18 -14.29
C MET A 16 -7.08 8.50 -14.36
N LEU A 17 -7.04 9.27 -13.26
CA LEU A 17 -6.29 10.52 -13.22
C LEU A 17 -4.78 10.24 -13.13
N PRO A 18 -3.95 10.93 -13.91
CA PRO A 18 -2.49 10.80 -13.84
C PRO A 18 -1.95 11.54 -12.61
N LEU A 19 -2.24 11.01 -11.40
CA LEU A 19 -1.89 11.66 -10.12
C LEU A 19 -0.39 11.94 -9.99
N GLY A 20 0.47 11.17 -10.67
CA GLY A 20 1.90 11.43 -10.73
C GLY A 20 2.24 12.80 -11.34
N ALA A 21 1.44 13.28 -12.29
CA ALA A 21 1.62 14.61 -12.89
C ALA A 21 1.39 15.75 -11.89
N PHE A 22 0.57 15.51 -10.86
CA PHE A 22 0.28 16.46 -9.79
C PHE A 22 1.26 16.40 -8.62
N GLY A 23 2.26 15.53 -8.67
CA GLY A 23 3.22 15.34 -7.57
C GLY A 23 3.94 16.63 -7.20
N PHE A 24 4.35 17.44 -8.18
CA PHE A 24 5.01 18.72 -7.92
C PHE A 24 4.05 19.75 -7.29
N VAL A 25 2.82 19.81 -7.76
CA VAL A 25 1.79 20.71 -7.19
C VAL A 25 1.49 20.31 -5.74
N GLY A 26 1.39 18.99 -5.48
CA GLY A 26 1.25 18.46 -4.12
C GLY A 26 2.43 18.84 -3.22
N TYR A 27 3.65 18.77 -3.74
CA TYR A 27 4.85 19.22 -3.00
C TYR A 27 4.76 20.69 -2.61
N LEU A 28 4.43 21.58 -3.56
CA LEU A 28 4.26 23.01 -3.26
C LEU A 28 3.17 23.26 -2.22
N PHE A 29 2.08 22.52 -2.26
CA PHE A 29 1.03 22.59 -1.24
C PHE A 29 1.58 22.22 0.14
N TYR A 30 2.31 21.11 0.27
CA TYR A 30 2.90 20.68 1.54
C TYR A 30 3.98 21.63 2.05
N VAL A 31 4.76 22.25 1.15
CA VAL A 31 5.70 23.33 1.52
C VAL A 31 4.94 24.50 2.13
N ASN A 32 3.85 24.98 1.50
CA ASN A 32 3.08 26.12 1.99
C ASN A 32 2.46 25.88 3.36
N ILE A 33 2.04 24.66 3.69
CA ILE A 33 1.48 24.34 5.01
C ILE A 33 2.56 23.92 6.03
N GLY A 34 3.87 24.01 5.66
CA GLY A 34 4.98 23.72 6.55
C GLY A 34 5.18 22.24 6.89
N TRP A 35 4.75 21.33 6.00
CA TRP A 35 4.89 19.89 6.18
C TRP A 35 6.15 19.30 5.52
N VAL A 36 7.03 20.12 5.01
CA VAL A 36 8.29 19.69 4.40
C VAL A 36 9.46 20.07 5.31
N GLY A 37 10.42 19.16 5.46
CA GLY A 37 11.61 19.35 6.27
C GLY A 37 11.51 18.79 7.70
N GLY A 38 12.61 18.20 8.17
CA GLY A 38 12.71 17.54 9.47
C GLY A 38 11.63 16.48 9.68
N ALA A 39 11.22 16.25 10.92
CA ALA A 39 10.19 15.27 11.26
C ALA A 39 8.82 15.53 10.60
N ARG A 40 8.51 16.77 10.23
CA ARG A 40 7.27 17.12 9.54
C ARG A 40 7.22 16.58 8.11
N GLY A 41 8.35 16.32 7.49
CA GLY A 41 8.44 15.68 6.18
C GLY A 41 7.87 14.27 6.12
N LEU A 42 7.61 13.64 7.28
CA LEU A 42 6.88 12.37 7.36
C LEU A 42 5.36 12.53 7.16
N LEU A 43 4.79 13.71 7.44
CA LEU A 43 3.35 13.93 7.37
C LEU A 43 2.77 13.72 5.96
N PRO A 44 3.37 14.24 4.88
CA PRO A 44 2.92 13.99 3.50
C PRO A 44 2.97 12.51 3.10
N LEU A 45 3.86 11.73 3.73
CA LEU A 45 4.03 10.30 3.43
C LEU A 45 3.03 9.43 4.20
N ILE A 46 2.65 9.83 5.42
CA ILE A 46 1.81 9.03 6.32
C ILE A 46 0.33 9.42 6.19
N ILE A 47 0.00 10.71 6.30
CA ILE A 47 -1.39 11.16 6.43
C ILE A 47 -2.26 10.77 5.23
N PRO A 48 -1.85 10.98 3.96
CA PRO A 48 -2.67 10.56 2.84
C PRO A 48 -2.92 9.04 2.81
N GLY A 49 -1.95 8.24 3.27
CA GLY A 49 -2.07 6.78 3.36
C GLY A 49 -3.13 6.30 4.35
N LEU A 50 -3.46 7.07 5.39
CA LEU A 50 -4.49 6.73 6.37
C LEU A 50 -5.91 6.72 5.78
N PHE A 51 -6.13 7.43 4.69
CA PHE A 51 -7.42 7.48 3.99
C PHE A 51 -7.59 6.37 2.96
N GLY A 52 -6.61 5.50 2.82
CA GLY A 52 -6.59 4.41 1.84
C GLY A 52 -6.29 4.89 0.41
N SER A 53 -6.02 3.94 -0.47
CA SER A 53 -5.82 4.21 -1.89
C SER A 53 -7.03 3.78 -2.71
N ALA A 54 -7.27 4.47 -3.83
CA ALA A 54 -8.33 4.10 -4.75
C ALA A 54 -8.19 2.66 -5.26
N GLY A 55 -6.97 2.20 -5.48
CA GLY A 55 -6.67 0.83 -5.88
C GLY A 55 -7.01 -0.20 -4.80
N THR A 56 -6.71 0.09 -3.54
CA THR A 56 -7.07 -0.78 -2.40
C THR A 56 -8.59 -0.89 -2.25
N ILE A 57 -9.31 0.22 -2.37
CA ILE A 57 -10.78 0.24 -2.31
C ILE A 57 -11.37 -0.60 -3.45
N PHE A 58 -10.88 -0.42 -4.67
CA PHE A 58 -11.30 -1.18 -5.84
C PHE A 58 -11.04 -2.67 -5.65
N PHE A 59 -9.83 -3.06 -5.25
CA PHE A 59 -9.44 -4.45 -5.05
C PHE A 59 -10.29 -5.13 -3.96
N LEU A 60 -10.40 -4.53 -2.78
CA LEU A 60 -11.16 -5.10 -1.68
C LEU A 60 -12.64 -5.24 -2.03
N ARG A 61 -13.22 -4.24 -2.71
CA ARG A 61 -14.59 -4.35 -3.16
C ARG A 61 -14.79 -5.49 -4.13
N THR A 62 -13.95 -5.62 -5.17
CA THR A 62 -14.04 -6.70 -6.15
C THR A 62 -13.89 -8.05 -5.49
N TYR A 63 -13.00 -8.18 -4.52
CA TYR A 63 -12.84 -9.39 -3.73
C TYR A 63 -14.12 -9.72 -2.94
N TYR A 64 -14.70 -8.76 -2.23
CA TYR A 64 -15.92 -8.98 -1.46
C TYR A 64 -17.14 -9.22 -2.32
N ASP A 65 -17.23 -8.62 -3.50
CA ASP A 65 -18.33 -8.89 -4.46
C ASP A 65 -18.29 -10.37 -4.94
N SER A 66 -17.13 -11.04 -4.94
CA SER A 66 -16.97 -12.45 -5.28
C SER A 66 -17.05 -13.40 -4.08
N ALA A 67 -16.47 -13.02 -2.95
CA ALA A 67 -16.31 -13.89 -1.78
C ALA A 67 -17.50 -13.84 -0.82
N LEU A 68 -18.26 -12.74 -0.76
CA LEU A 68 -19.40 -12.55 0.14
C LEU A 68 -20.70 -12.62 -0.66
N SER A 69 -21.25 -13.82 -0.81
CA SER A 69 -22.52 -14.01 -1.52
C SER A 69 -23.70 -13.37 -0.75
N ASN A 70 -24.74 -12.97 -1.49
CA ASN A 70 -25.97 -12.46 -0.87
C ASN A 70 -26.61 -13.48 0.08
N GLU A 71 -26.50 -14.78 -0.23
CA GLU A 71 -27.03 -15.87 0.59
C GLU A 71 -26.42 -15.88 2.00
N VAL A 72 -25.10 -15.69 2.11
CA VAL A 72 -24.40 -15.61 3.40
C VAL A 72 -24.84 -14.38 4.19
N VAL A 73 -25.02 -13.25 3.49
CA VAL A 73 -25.49 -12.00 4.12
C VAL A 73 -26.93 -12.14 4.62
N ASP A 74 -27.80 -12.78 3.85
CA ASP A 74 -29.22 -12.94 4.19
C ASP A 74 -29.42 -13.99 5.28
N ALA A 75 -28.66 -15.09 5.26
CA ALA A 75 -28.64 -16.05 6.37
C ALA A 75 -28.23 -15.38 7.69
N ALA A 76 -27.17 -14.58 7.67
CA ALA A 76 -26.72 -13.85 8.86
C ALA A 76 -27.76 -12.85 9.40
N LYS A 77 -28.54 -12.21 8.50
CA LYS A 77 -29.64 -11.34 8.91
C LYS A 77 -30.80 -12.11 9.54
N ILE A 78 -31.11 -13.30 9.02
CA ILE A 78 -32.13 -14.20 9.59
C ILE A 78 -31.72 -14.61 11.01
N ASP A 79 -30.43 -14.86 11.23
CA ASP A 79 -29.84 -15.14 12.55
C ASP A 79 -29.78 -13.90 13.48
N GLY A 80 -30.35 -12.78 13.05
CA GLY A 80 -30.40 -11.54 13.84
C GLY A 80 -29.09 -10.75 13.87
N ALA A 81 -28.13 -11.01 12.95
CA ALA A 81 -26.90 -10.25 12.90
C ALA A 81 -27.12 -8.84 12.36
N GLY A 82 -26.88 -7.83 13.17
CA GLY A 82 -26.80 -6.44 12.72
C GLY A 82 -25.56 -6.19 11.84
N THR A 83 -25.53 -5.04 11.14
CA THR A 83 -24.47 -4.66 10.20
C THR A 83 -23.08 -4.73 10.81
N VAL A 84 -22.89 -4.29 12.05
CA VAL A 84 -21.61 -4.31 12.75
C VAL A 84 -21.15 -5.74 13.02
N ARG A 85 -22.04 -6.60 13.49
CA ARG A 85 -21.74 -8.02 13.75
C ARG A 85 -21.41 -8.74 12.43
N LEU A 86 -22.16 -8.48 11.36
CA LEU A 86 -21.91 -9.03 10.04
C LEU A 86 -20.51 -8.63 9.54
N PHE A 87 -20.11 -7.36 9.72
CA PHE A 87 -18.79 -6.89 9.33
C PHE A 87 -17.66 -7.60 10.09
N PHE A 88 -17.68 -7.57 11.42
CA PHE A 88 -16.58 -8.10 12.23
C PHE A 88 -16.55 -9.63 12.30
N SER A 89 -17.70 -10.29 12.28
CA SER A 89 -17.77 -11.75 12.49
C SER A 89 -17.78 -12.54 11.18
N ILE A 90 -18.14 -11.93 10.06
CA ILE A 90 -18.25 -12.62 8.76
C ILE A 90 -17.36 -11.98 7.71
N ALA A 91 -17.61 -10.69 7.38
CA ALA A 91 -16.91 -10.05 6.29
C ALA A 91 -15.39 -9.92 6.55
N LEU A 92 -14.99 -9.45 7.73
CA LEU A 92 -13.59 -9.23 8.07
C LEU A 92 -12.76 -10.54 8.09
N PRO A 93 -13.20 -11.64 8.71
CA PRO A 93 -12.51 -12.93 8.63
C PRO A 93 -12.42 -13.47 7.19
N LEU A 94 -13.51 -13.37 6.43
CA LEU A 94 -13.55 -13.81 5.03
C LEU A 94 -12.62 -12.97 4.15
N GLY A 95 -12.49 -11.67 4.42
CA GLY A 95 -11.60 -10.75 3.72
C GLY A 95 -10.13 -10.81 4.15
N LYS A 96 -9.78 -11.59 5.18
CA LYS A 96 -8.43 -11.65 5.71
C LYS A 96 -7.34 -11.89 4.67
N PRO A 97 -7.47 -12.83 3.71
CA PRO A 97 -6.46 -13.03 2.67
C PRO A 97 -6.25 -11.78 1.80
N ALA A 98 -7.35 -11.13 1.39
CA ALA A 98 -7.29 -9.93 0.56
C ALA A 98 -6.69 -8.72 1.31
N ILE A 99 -7.03 -8.57 2.59
CA ILE A 99 -6.47 -7.52 3.45
C ILE A 99 -4.96 -7.73 3.63
N LEU A 100 -4.52 -8.97 3.88
CA LEU A 100 -3.10 -9.29 4.01
C LEU A 100 -2.34 -9.07 2.70
N ALA A 101 -2.95 -9.39 1.55
CA ALA A 101 -2.36 -9.08 0.25
C ALA A 101 -2.18 -7.57 0.05
N GLN A 102 -3.20 -6.76 0.39
CA GLN A 102 -3.10 -5.30 0.32
C GLN A 102 -2.06 -4.73 1.29
N PHE A 103 -1.97 -5.29 2.50
CA PHE A 103 -0.93 -4.92 3.45
C PHE A 103 0.47 -5.18 2.88
N LEU A 104 0.69 -6.34 2.25
CA LEU A 104 1.96 -6.66 1.60
C LEU A 104 2.28 -5.69 0.46
N PHE A 105 1.31 -5.39 -0.42
CA PHE A 105 1.52 -4.43 -1.51
C PHE A 105 1.84 -3.03 -0.97
N ALA A 106 1.16 -2.58 0.07
CA ALA A 106 1.43 -1.30 0.72
C ALA A 106 2.83 -1.28 1.35
N PHE A 107 3.23 -2.35 2.03
CA PHE A 107 4.56 -2.48 2.61
C PHE A 107 5.65 -2.44 1.53
N VAL A 108 5.52 -3.25 0.48
CA VAL A 108 6.48 -3.29 -0.63
C VAL A 108 6.55 -1.93 -1.32
N GLY A 109 5.41 -1.27 -1.54
CA GLY A 109 5.34 0.07 -2.13
C GLY A 109 6.06 1.12 -1.28
N GLY A 110 5.80 1.14 0.04
CA GLY A 110 6.46 2.04 0.98
C GLY A 110 7.95 1.76 1.12
N TYR A 111 8.32 0.48 1.20
CA TYR A 111 9.71 0.04 1.30
C TYR A 111 10.54 0.46 0.08
N ASN A 112 9.98 0.33 -1.13
CA ASN A 112 10.64 0.71 -2.38
C ASN A 112 10.44 2.19 -2.76
N SER A 113 9.75 2.98 -1.93
CA SER A 113 9.51 4.39 -2.21
C SER A 113 10.81 5.18 -2.15
N TYR A 114 11.24 5.70 -3.30
CA TYR A 114 12.42 6.56 -3.44
C TYR A 114 12.03 8.02 -3.68
N SER A 115 11.25 8.27 -4.73
CA SER A 115 10.97 9.64 -5.20
C SER A 115 10.22 10.47 -4.15
N ALA A 116 9.22 9.89 -3.48
CA ALA A 116 8.49 10.60 -2.44
C ALA A 116 9.37 10.88 -1.21
N GLN A 117 10.20 9.92 -0.82
CA GLN A 117 11.16 10.11 0.28
C GLN A 117 12.16 11.23 -0.05
N LEU A 118 12.69 11.23 -1.28
CA LEU A 118 13.59 12.25 -1.76
C LEU A 118 12.96 13.65 -1.71
N MET A 119 11.69 13.78 -2.13
CA MET A 119 10.99 15.07 -2.15
C MET A 119 10.80 15.66 -0.74
N TYR A 120 10.44 14.84 0.23
CA TYR A 120 10.00 15.34 1.54
C TYR A 120 11.05 15.24 2.64
N LEU A 121 12.02 14.30 2.53
CA LEU A 121 12.98 13.99 3.59
C LEU A 121 14.43 14.21 3.20
N TYR A 122 14.75 14.75 2.01
CA TYR A 122 16.12 14.89 1.52
C TYR A 122 17.06 15.58 2.51
N ASN A 123 16.56 16.61 3.21
CA ASN A 123 17.35 17.43 4.12
C ASN A 123 17.63 16.79 5.49
N ASP A 124 17.03 15.63 5.80
CA ASP A 124 17.20 14.95 7.09
C ASP A 124 17.51 13.47 6.90
N LYS A 125 18.81 13.16 6.87
CA LYS A 125 19.32 11.79 6.67
C LYS A 125 18.87 10.80 7.75
N SER A 126 18.52 11.28 8.95
CA SER A 126 18.07 10.41 10.04
C SER A 126 16.70 9.79 9.80
N LEU A 127 15.92 10.38 8.89
CA LEU A 127 14.56 9.95 8.55
C LEU A 127 14.49 9.19 7.21
N TRP A 128 15.62 8.96 6.56
CA TRP A 128 15.67 8.30 5.28
C TRP A 128 15.24 6.83 5.38
N ASN A 129 14.47 6.37 4.42
CA ASN A 129 14.24 4.95 4.26
C ASN A 129 15.47 4.27 3.61
N LEU A 130 15.46 2.94 3.60
CA LEU A 130 16.58 2.16 3.09
C LEU A 130 16.88 2.45 1.61
N GLN A 131 15.86 2.69 0.77
CA GLN A 131 16.04 2.95 -0.66
C GLN A 131 16.74 4.28 -0.92
N LEU A 132 16.40 5.32 -0.18
CA LEU A 132 17.05 6.61 -0.31
C LEU A 132 18.51 6.55 0.18
N ALA A 133 18.74 5.90 1.33
CA ALA A 133 20.09 5.68 1.86
C ALA A 133 20.95 4.83 0.92
N LEU A 134 20.39 3.77 0.32
CA LEU A 134 21.07 2.90 -0.64
C LEU A 134 21.43 3.66 -1.92
N SER A 135 20.55 4.52 -2.41
CA SER A 135 20.81 5.36 -3.58
C SER A 135 21.96 6.32 -3.35
N GLU A 136 22.05 6.97 -2.18
CA GLU A 136 23.19 7.83 -1.85
C GLU A 136 24.48 7.03 -1.70
N LEU A 137 24.44 5.89 -1.02
CA LEU A 137 25.59 5.01 -0.87
C LEU A 137 26.13 4.56 -2.23
N THR A 138 25.24 4.17 -3.14
CA THR A 138 25.64 3.75 -4.49
C THR A 138 26.18 4.91 -5.33
N GLY A 139 25.68 6.13 -5.11
CA GLY A 139 26.21 7.37 -5.71
C GLY A 139 27.63 7.64 -5.23
N MET A 140 27.85 7.68 -3.92
CA MET A 140 29.17 7.90 -3.32
C MET A 140 30.21 6.87 -3.76
N LEU A 141 29.81 5.60 -3.85
CA LEU A 141 30.68 4.51 -4.28
C LEU A 141 30.93 4.51 -5.80
N SER A 142 30.22 5.31 -6.58
CA SER A 142 30.37 5.37 -8.04
C SER A 142 31.61 6.17 -8.46
N GLU A 143 32.13 7.02 -7.60
CA GLU A 143 33.31 7.86 -7.88
C GLU A 143 34.63 7.09 -7.78
N GLY A 144 34.63 5.82 -7.33
CA GLY A 144 35.82 4.98 -7.18
C GLY A 144 35.68 3.60 -7.84
N ASN A 145 36.68 3.22 -8.63
CA ASN A 145 36.74 1.96 -9.42
C ASN A 145 36.96 0.70 -8.57
N GLY A 146 36.34 0.49 -7.44
CA GLY A 146 36.60 -0.70 -6.62
C GLY A 146 35.44 -1.19 -5.76
N TYR A 147 34.34 -0.48 -5.72
CA TYR A 147 33.29 -0.73 -4.74
C TYR A 147 32.05 -1.48 -5.29
N ASN A 148 32.13 -2.11 -6.46
CA ASN A 148 31.02 -2.84 -7.04
C ASN A 148 30.53 -3.96 -6.13
N ASN A 149 31.45 -4.64 -5.41
CA ASN A 149 31.10 -5.69 -4.45
C ASN A 149 30.29 -5.13 -3.27
N ALA A 150 30.64 -3.93 -2.76
CA ALA A 150 29.90 -3.28 -1.69
C ALA A 150 28.48 -2.87 -2.14
N LYS A 151 28.34 -2.37 -3.37
CA LYS A 151 27.02 -2.06 -3.95
C LYS A 151 26.14 -3.31 -4.07
N CYS A 152 26.71 -4.40 -4.61
CA CYS A 152 26.00 -5.68 -4.72
C CYS A 152 25.61 -6.23 -3.35
N ALA A 153 26.50 -6.15 -2.35
CA ALA A 153 26.21 -6.57 -0.99
C ALA A 153 25.09 -5.75 -0.36
N ALA A 154 25.13 -4.43 -0.51
CA ALA A 154 24.09 -3.54 0.00
C ALA A 154 22.73 -3.80 -0.67
N ALA A 155 22.71 -3.99 -1.99
CA ALA A 155 21.51 -4.37 -2.73
C ALA A 155 20.96 -5.72 -2.27
N PHE A 156 21.83 -6.72 -2.08
CA PHE A 156 21.42 -8.03 -1.59
C PHE A 156 20.80 -7.95 -0.17
N ILE A 157 21.44 -7.24 0.75
CA ILE A 157 20.94 -7.04 2.12
C ILE A 157 19.58 -6.35 2.08
N SER A 158 19.39 -5.38 1.18
CA SER A 158 18.11 -4.69 1.04
C SER A 158 16.96 -5.55 0.55
N MET A 159 17.22 -6.68 -0.10
CA MET A 159 16.20 -7.65 -0.53
C MET A 159 15.73 -8.57 0.62
N LEU A 160 16.56 -8.79 1.63
CA LEU A 160 16.28 -9.79 2.69
C LEU A 160 14.95 -9.53 3.42
N PRO A 161 14.61 -8.29 3.85
CA PRO A 161 13.33 -8.05 4.52
C PRO A 161 12.12 -8.38 3.64
N LEU A 162 12.19 -8.10 2.33
CA LEU A 162 11.10 -8.41 1.40
C LEU A 162 10.95 -9.92 1.18
N ILE A 163 12.08 -10.64 1.08
CA ILE A 163 12.09 -12.09 0.93
C ILE A 163 11.51 -12.76 2.18
N LEU A 164 11.92 -12.34 3.37
CA LEU A 164 11.40 -12.85 4.63
C LEU A 164 9.90 -12.59 4.79
N LEU A 165 9.45 -11.40 4.45
CA LEU A 165 8.04 -11.04 4.46
C LEU A 165 7.24 -11.92 3.48
N TYR A 166 7.73 -12.11 2.27
CA TYR A 166 7.10 -12.96 1.27
C TYR A 166 6.93 -14.40 1.78
N PHE A 167 7.99 -15.03 2.29
CA PHE A 167 7.90 -16.39 2.82
C PHE A 167 6.95 -16.51 4.01
N GLY A 168 6.88 -15.48 4.85
CA GLY A 168 5.92 -15.44 5.97
C GLY A 168 4.45 -15.33 5.53
N MET A 169 4.20 -14.73 4.37
CA MET A 169 2.85 -14.42 3.91
C MET A 169 2.39 -15.24 2.69
N GLN A 170 3.26 -16.04 2.06
CA GLN A 170 2.97 -16.75 0.80
C GLN A 170 1.69 -17.60 0.84
N LYS A 171 1.40 -18.25 1.97
CA LYS A 171 0.18 -19.07 2.14
C LYS A 171 -1.12 -18.28 1.95
N TYR A 172 -1.15 -17.03 2.41
CA TYR A 172 -2.32 -16.17 2.29
C TYR A 172 -2.53 -15.67 0.86
N PHE A 173 -1.44 -15.58 0.07
CA PHE A 173 -1.50 -15.28 -1.35
C PHE A 173 -2.16 -16.39 -2.15
N ILE A 174 -1.76 -17.64 -1.89
CA ILE A 174 -2.28 -18.81 -2.60
C ILE A 174 -3.78 -19.00 -2.28
N GLU A 175 -4.17 -18.85 -1.03
CA GLU A 175 -5.57 -18.94 -0.60
C GLU A 175 -6.43 -17.83 -1.22
N GLY A 176 -5.93 -16.59 -1.30
CA GLY A 176 -6.66 -15.45 -1.86
C GLY A 176 -6.90 -15.55 -3.38
N ILE A 177 -5.98 -16.16 -4.12
CA ILE A 177 -6.10 -16.34 -5.58
C ILE A 177 -7.12 -17.44 -5.92
N ASN A 178 -7.16 -18.51 -5.13
CA ASN A 178 -8.07 -19.63 -5.38
C ASN A 178 -9.56 -19.28 -5.21
N ILE A 179 -9.90 -18.30 -4.37
CA ILE A 179 -11.29 -17.85 -4.17
C ILE A 179 -11.78 -17.04 -5.40
N GLY A 180 -10.89 -16.37 -6.13
CA GLY A 180 -11.22 -15.62 -7.34
C GLY A 180 -11.31 -16.44 -8.63
N GLY A 181 -10.75 -17.66 -8.64
CA GLY A 181 -10.68 -18.55 -9.81
C GLY A 181 -11.69 -19.70 -9.84
N GLY A 182 -12.48 -19.88 -8.80
CA GLY A 182 -13.39 -21.02 -8.66
C GLY A 182 -14.79 -20.75 -9.15
N LYS A 183 -14.96 -20.55 -10.46
CA LYS A 183 -16.21 -20.78 -11.20
C LYS A 183 -15.85 -21.40 -12.54
N GLU A 184 -15.55 -22.66 -12.56
CA GLU A 184 -15.85 -23.57 -13.65
C GLU A 184 -16.87 -24.60 -13.16
#